data_52f169c0b8454a2488d205ccb31da0e1
#
_entry.id   52f169c0b8454a2488d205ccb31da0e1
#
_cell.length_a   1.000
_cell.length_b   1.000
_cell.length_c   1.000
_cell.angle_alpha   90.00
_cell.angle_beta   90.00
_cell.angle_gamma   90.00
#
_symmetry.space_group_name_H-M   'P 1'
#
loop_
_entity.id
_entity.type
_entity.pdbx_description
1 polymer ?
#
loop_
_entity_poly.entity_id
_entity_poly.type
_entity_poly.pdbx_seq_one_letter_code
_entity_poly.pdbx_strand_id
1 'polypeptide(L)'
;MSYPGYPGPGGYPPQGGGYPPQQGMYPPQAGGYPPQAGGYPAQPGYPPAAGGYPPQPGGYPTQPGGYPGYPQQGGGYPQAQPGGYPSMPPGGGWGAQPGYGVPGGMPQGYPGGPAPGQQPMPAYPGGAPAPNPSMPTMPGYGGGAPAGPGVPSGPGVPSGPAGPAIPAVNRGYRGTIKDCPGADPLRDVEVLRKAMKGFGTDENAIIELLGNRSSRQRVPMVKAFKTTYGKDLIHDLKSELTGNFEQLVLAMMKSPAEYDASELRHAIAGAGTDEACLIEILSSRNNAEIQEINRLYKAEYGKTLEDAIQHDTSGHFRRLLVSLCQGNRDERETVDIAMAKQDAQKLYAAGENKVGTDESQFNAILCARSKPHLRQVFHEYQQMCGKEIEKSICREMSGDLETGMLAVVKCIKNTPGYFAERLHKAMKGAGTKDRTLIRIMVTRSEVDMLDIRQEYLRNYGKSLYTDISSDTSGDYKKLLLKLCGGSD
;
A
#
# COMPACT_ATOMS: atom_id res chain seq x y z
N MET A 1 75.00 17.03 0.05
CA MET A 1 75.42 18.08 -0.90
C MET A 1 74.16 18.75 -1.44
N SER A 2 74.04 20.00 -1.04
CA SER A 2 73.38 21.17 -1.65
C SER A 2 72.00 21.02 -2.32
N TYR A 3 70.97 21.52 -1.64
CA TYR A 3 69.75 22.07 -2.21
C TYR A 3 69.98 23.46 -2.83
N PRO A 4 69.27 23.85 -3.84
CA PRO A 4 68.82 25.23 -4.05
C PRO A 4 67.30 25.22 -4.23
N GLY A 5 66.47 25.98 -3.61
CA GLY A 5 66.35 27.42 -3.48
C GLY A 5 65.00 27.78 -4.09
N TYR A 6 63.93 28.01 -3.27
CA TYR A 6 62.61 28.57 -3.67
C TYR A 6 62.76 30.07 -3.95
N PRO A 7 62.06 30.62 -4.95
CA PRO A 7 61.76 32.07 -4.99
C PRO A 7 60.30 32.30 -4.54
N GLY A 8 60.16 33.34 -3.71
CA GLY A 8 58.93 33.79 -3.08
C GLY A 8 58.01 34.67 -3.98
N PRO A 9 56.97 35.29 -3.42
CA PRO A 9 55.69 35.54 -4.07
C PRO A 9 55.64 36.88 -4.86
N GLY A 10 55.08 36.81 -6.07
CA GLY A 10 54.77 38.01 -6.88
C GLY A 10 53.33 38.47 -6.65
N GLY A 11 53.21 39.76 -6.34
CA GLY A 11 51.93 40.41 -6.02
C GLY A 11 51.02 40.62 -7.24
N TYR A 12 49.75 40.62 -6.99
CA TYR A 12 48.69 40.98 -7.95
C TYR A 12 48.44 42.48 -7.97
N PRO A 13 48.26 43.09 -9.15
CA PRO A 13 47.81 44.50 -9.22
C PRO A 13 46.31 44.61 -9.03
N PRO A 14 45.80 45.76 -8.50
CA PRO A 14 44.39 46.00 -8.33
C PRO A 14 43.70 46.37 -9.64
N GLN A 15 42.62 45.63 -10.00
CA GLN A 15 41.75 46.04 -11.09
C GLN A 15 40.63 46.96 -10.53
N GLY A 16 40.75 48.25 -10.83
CA GLY A 16 39.65 49.18 -10.76
C GLY A 16 38.91 49.20 -12.10
N GLY A 17 37.62 48.95 -12.07
CA GLY A 17 36.75 49.07 -13.23
C GLY A 17 35.34 49.39 -12.76
N GLY A 18 35.00 50.70 -12.81
CA GLY A 18 33.66 51.18 -12.48
C GLY A 18 32.66 50.84 -13.58
N TYR A 19 31.44 50.47 -13.17
CA TYR A 19 30.30 50.34 -14.07
C TYR A 19 29.62 51.69 -14.29
N PRO A 20 29.26 52.08 -15.52
CA PRO A 20 28.44 53.27 -15.76
C PRO A 20 26.96 52.97 -15.43
N PRO A 21 26.20 53.99 -14.99
CA PRO A 21 24.78 53.86 -14.70
C PRO A 21 24.00 53.78 -16.02
N GLN A 22 23.18 52.74 -16.17
CA GLN A 22 22.16 52.68 -17.21
C GLN A 22 20.92 53.46 -16.80
N GLN A 23 20.71 54.60 -17.40
CA GLN A 23 19.42 55.25 -17.51
C GLN A 23 18.68 54.66 -18.71
N GLY A 24 17.60 53.97 -18.47
CA GLY A 24 16.65 53.48 -19.48
C GLY A 24 15.24 53.94 -19.10
N MET A 25 14.76 55.00 -19.71
CA MET A 25 13.38 55.47 -19.63
C MET A 25 12.47 54.44 -20.33
N TYR A 26 11.41 53.97 -19.63
CA TYR A 26 10.28 53.31 -20.26
C TYR A 26 9.27 54.37 -20.70
N PRO A 27 8.75 54.34 -21.94
CA PRO A 27 7.64 55.17 -22.34
C PRO A 27 6.32 54.65 -21.76
N PRO A 28 5.34 55.53 -21.44
CA PRO A 28 4.05 55.10 -20.95
C PRO A 28 3.22 54.41 -22.05
N GLN A 29 2.78 53.19 -21.82
CA GLN A 29 1.77 52.55 -22.66
C GLN A 29 0.39 53.08 -22.30
N ALA A 30 -0.14 53.92 -23.15
CA ALA A 30 -1.56 54.19 -23.26
C ALA A 30 -2.15 53.21 -24.27
N GLY A 31 -3.00 52.31 -23.86
CA GLY A 31 -3.74 51.42 -24.71
C GLY A 31 -4.98 50.90 -24.00
N GLY A 32 -6.11 51.57 -24.23
CA GLY A 32 -7.41 51.14 -23.72
C GLY A 32 -7.85 49.85 -24.39
N TYR A 33 -8.48 48.96 -23.63
CA TYR A 33 -9.14 47.76 -24.14
C TYR A 33 -10.44 48.16 -24.82
N PRO A 34 -10.75 47.63 -26.02
CA PRO A 34 -12.09 47.79 -26.61
C PRO A 34 -13.10 46.89 -25.87
N PRO A 35 -14.39 47.30 -25.79
CA PRO A 35 -15.43 46.48 -25.15
C PRO A 35 -15.73 45.25 -26.02
N GLN A 36 -15.63 44.06 -25.39
CA GLN A 36 -16.13 42.84 -26.00
C GLN A 36 -17.66 42.81 -25.99
N ALA A 37 -18.26 43.09 -27.13
CA ALA A 37 -19.62 42.66 -27.44
C ALA A 37 -19.53 41.39 -28.28
N GLY A 38 -20.04 40.30 -27.76
CA GLY A 38 -20.10 39.06 -28.53
C GLY A 38 -20.78 37.97 -27.73
N GLY A 39 -22.06 37.79 -27.98
CA GLY A 39 -22.90 36.78 -27.38
C GLY A 39 -22.40 35.37 -27.71
N TYR A 40 -22.56 34.46 -26.78
CA TYR A 40 -22.32 33.02 -26.96
C TYR A 40 -23.30 32.47 -28.01
N PRO A 41 -22.87 31.66 -28.96
CA PRO A 41 -23.80 30.92 -29.79
C PRO A 41 -24.56 29.87 -28.97
N ALA A 42 -25.87 29.85 -29.12
CA ALA A 42 -26.76 28.85 -28.52
C ALA A 42 -26.38 27.46 -28.99
N GLN A 43 -26.25 26.52 -28.04
CA GLN A 43 -26.13 25.09 -28.36
C GLN A 43 -27.41 24.59 -29.08
N PRO A 44 -27.27 23.74 -30.09
CA PRO A 44 -28.45 23.08 -30.70
C PRO A 44 -29.08 22.15 -29.66
N GLY A 45 -30.40 22.31 -29.53
CA GLY A 45 -31.19 21.49 -28.60
C GLY A 45 -31.22 20.02 -29.03
N TYR A 46 -31.21 19.14 -28.02
CA TYR A 46 -31.48 17.72 -28.18
C TYR A 46 -32.91 17.52 -28.71
N PRO A 47 -33.13 16.62 -29.70
CA PRO A 47 -34.47 16.25 -30.06
C PRO A 47 -35.16 15.46 -28.94
N PRO A 48 -36.50 15.58 -28.79
CA PRO A 48 -37.24 14.88 -27.75
C PRO A 48 -37.21 13.38 -28.00
N ALA A 49 -36.97 12.61 -26.94
CA ALA A 49 -37.06 11.17 -26.93
C ALA A 49 -38.51 10.73 -27.22
N ALA A 50 -38.75 10.21 -28.44
CA ALA A 50 -39.97 9.50 -28.75
C ALA A 50 -39.93 8.15 -28.02
N GLY A 51 -40.87 7.99 -27.09
CA GLY A 51 -41.11 6.72 -26.42
C GLY A 51 -41.71 5.69 -27.38
N GLY A 52 -41.33 4.45 -27.18
CA GLY A 52 -41.96 3.32 -27.86
C GLY A 52 -41.09 2.08 -27.74
N TYR A 53 -41.29 1.30 -26.68
CA TYR A 53 -40.82 -0.08 -26.64
C TYR A 53 -41.71 -0.92 -27.57
N PRO A 54 -41.15 -1.71 -28.45
CA PRO A 54 -41.98 -2.69 -29.17
C PRO A 54 -42.41 -3.82 -28.21
N PRO A 55 -43.62 -4.38 -28.35
CA PRO A 55 -44.09 -5.48 -27.53
C PRO A 55 -43.31 -6.76 -27.83
N GLN A 56 -42.90 -7.46 -26.79
CA GLN A 56 -42.34 -8.81 -26.89
C GLN A 56 -43.42 -9.78 -27.35
N PRO A 57 -43.15 -10.65 -28.35
CA PRO A 57 -44.02 -11.80 -28.60
C PRO A 57 -43.68 -12.87 -27.54
N GLY A 58 -44.63 -13.18 -26.71
CA GLY A 58 -44.62 -14.36 -25.89
C GLY A 58 -44.83 -15.61 -26.74
N GLY A 59 -44.08 -16.66 -26.43
CA GLY A 59 -44.30 -17.98 -27.01
C GLY A 59 -43.19 -18.93 -26.64
N TYR A 60 -43.37 -19.67 -25.54
CA TYR A 60 -42.55 -20.85 -25.25
C TYR A 60 -42.99 -21.99 -26.17
N PRO A 61 -42.13 -22.67 -26.88
CA PRO A 61 -42.48 -23.94 -27.48
C PRO A 61 -42.41 -25.06 -26.45
N THR A 62 -43.52 -25.76 -26.33
CA THR A 62 -43.68 -27.04 -25.65
C THR A 62 -42.75 -28.10 -26.24
N GLN A 63 -42.04 -28.81 -25.38
CA GLN A 63 -41.29 -30.01 -25.74
C GLN A 63 -42.21 -31.16 -26.16
N PRO A 64 -41.79 -31.94 -27.13
CA PRO A 64 -42.19 -33.36 -27.20
C PRO A 64 -41.03 -34.23 -26.69
N GLY A 65 -41.40 -35.18 -25.85
CA GLY A 65 -40.48 -36.10 -25.22
C GLY A 65 -39.91 -37.16 -26.13
N GLY A 66 -38.88 -37.81 -25.66
CA GLY A 66 -38.33 -39.05 -26.21
C GLY A 66 -36.90 -39.31 -25.73
N TYR A 67 -36.73 -39.99 -24.61
CA TYR A 67 -35.47 -40.60 -24.23
C TYR A 67 -35.33 -41.94 -24.96
N PRO A 68 -34.18 -42.26 -25.56
CA PRO A 68 -33.76 -43.63 -25.75
C PRO A 68 -32.92 -44.12 -24.57
N GLY A 69 -33.20 -45.37 -24.17
CA GLY A 69 -32.75 -46.05 -22.98
C GLY A 69 -31.25 -46.34 -22.87
N TYR A 70 -30.82 -46.42 -21.64
CA TYR A 70 -29.54 -46.95 -21.24
C TYR A 70 -29.59 -48.51 -21.22
N PRO A 71 -28.56 -49.21 -21.62
CA PRO A 71 -28.41 -50.61 -21.29
C PRO A 71 -27.77 -50.74 -19.91
N GLN A 72 -28.46 -51.50 -19.06
CA GLN A 72 -27.90 -52.04 -17.81
C GLN A 72 -26.83 -53.08 -18.13
N GLN A 73 -25.67 -52.93 -17.52
CA GLN A 73 -24.83 -54.08 -17.17
C GLN A 73 -24.34 -53.94 -15.72
N GLY A 74 -24.71 -54.94 -14.96
CA GLY A 74 -24.37 -55.10 -13.57
C GLY A 74 -22.96 -55.64 -13.37
N GLY A 75 -22.44 -55.45 -12.20
CA GLY A 75 -21.16 -55.99 -11.77
C GLY A 75 -20.71 -55.39 -10.43
N GLY A 76 -20.98 -56.03 -9.40
CA GLY A 76 -20.62 -56.23 -8.07
C GLY A 76 -19.44 -55.46 -7.48
N TYR A 77 -19.66 -54.90 -6.32
CA TYR A 77 -18.64 -54.44 -5.38
C TYR A 77 -18.02 -55.62 -4.66
N PRO A 78 -16.71 -55.66 -4.41
CA PRO A 78 -16.17 -56.46 -3.32
C PRO A 78 -15.93 -55.59 -2.11
N GLN A 79 -16.39 -56.08 -0.98
CA GLN A 79 -16.15 -55.58 0.37
C GLN A 79 -14.68 -55.57 0.76
N ALA A 80 -14.30 -54.57 1.52
CA ALA A 80 -13.05 -54.50 2.25
C ALA A 80 -13.06 -55.46 3.44
N GLN A 81 -11.93 -56.13 3.66
CA GLN A 81 -11.53 -56.66 4.96
C GLN A 81 -10.07 -56.27 5.28
N PRO A 82 -9.75 -56.10 6.60
CA PRO A 82 -8.49 -55.51 7.05
C PRO A 82 -7.47 -56.61 7.35
N GLY A 83 -6.20 -56.30 7.12
CA GLY A 83 -5.16 -57.25 7.50
C GLY A 83 -3.74 -56.83 7.16
N GLY A 84 -2.96 -56.62 8.21
CA GLY A 84 -1.59 -57.07 8.27
C GLY A 84 -0.47 -56.11 7.85
N TYR A 85 0.26 -55.58 8.81
CA TYR A 85 1.62 -55.07 8.68
C TYR A 85 2.59 -56.19 8.33
N PRO A 86 3.56 -55.97 7.45
CA PRO A 86 4.72 -56.86 7.39
C PRO A 86 5.85 -56.30 8.23
N SER A 87 6.42 -57.25 9.01
CA SER A 87 7.57 -57.14 9.88
C SER A 87 8.87 -56.88 9.12
N MET A 88 9.78 -56.15 9.77
CA MET A 88 11.20 -56.08 9.37
C MET A 88 11.93 -57.37 9.63
N PRO A 89 12.90 -57.75 8.80
CA PRO A 89 13.93 -58.73 9.17
C PRO A 89 15.15 -58.06 9.82
N PRO A 90 15.87 -58.81 10.70
CA PRO A 90 16.97 -58.29 11.49
C PRO A 90 18.34 -58.59 10.89
N GLY A 91 19.34 -57.79 11.30
CA GLY A 91 20.69 -58.32 11.39
C GLY A 91 21.78 -57.64 10.58
N GLY A 92 22.82 -57.22 11.30
CA GLY A 92 24.13 -56.95 10.75
C GLY A 92 24.85 -55.78 11.43
N GLY A 93 25.56 -56.11 12.51
CA GLY A 93 26.38 -55.20 13.30
C GLY A 93 27.82 -55.04 12.78
N TRP A 94 28.62 -54.40 13.55
CA TRP A 94 30.06 -54.08 13.61
C TRP A 94 30.21 -52.56 13.73
N GLY A 95 30.91 -51.98 14.68
CA GLY A 95 31.80 -52.35 15.74
C GLY A 95 32.47 -51.12 16.31
N ALA A 96 32.64 -51.19 17.64
CA ALA A 96 33.70 -50.66 18.47
C ALA A 96 34.09 -49.15 18.52
N GLN A 97 33.80 -48.59 19.61
CA GLN A 97 34.40 -47.69 20.64
C GLN A 97 35.96 -47.48 20.62
N PRO A 98 36.58 -46.52 21.39
CA PRO A 98 36.33 -46.10 22.77
C PRO A 98 36.36 -44.55 22.97
N GLY A 99 35.85 -43.91 24.01
CA GLY A 99 35.78 -44.01 25.44
C GLY A 99 36.60 -42.96 26.20
N TYR A 100 35.98 -42.22 27.12
CA TYR A 100 36.48 -41.55 28.36
C TYR A 100 35.42 -40.56 28.81
N GLY A 101 34.86 -40.44 29.98
CA GLY A 101 35.18 -40.87 31.31
C GLY A 101 34.31 -40.04 32.23
N VAL A 102 33.51 -40.68 33.09
CA VAL A 102 32.65 -40.09 34.17
C VAL A 102 33.53 -40.01 35.43
N PRO A 103 33.22 -39.21 36.53
CA PRO A 103 32.18 -39.58 37.49
C PRO A 103 31.43 -38.44 38.14
N GLY A 104 30.27 -38.61 38.62
CA GLY A 104 29.64 -39.02 39.86
C GLY A 104 28.71 -37.92 40.33
N GLY A 105 27.60 -38.10 40.92
CA GLY A 105 26.99 -39.01 41.79
C GLY A 105 25.56 -38.55 42.09
N MET A 106 24.62 -39.48 42.16
CA MET A 106 23.32 -39.35 42.82
C MET A 106 23.46 -39.63 44.33
N PRO A 107 22.46 -39.28 45.20
CA PRO A 107 21.49 -40.30 45.55
C PRO A 107 20.04 -39.85 45.72
N GLN A 108 19.18 -40.72 45.34
CA GLN A 108 17.88 -41.24 45.79
C GLN A 108 17.23 -40.65 47.04
N GLY A 109 15.89 -40.60 47.00
CA GLY A 109 15.00 -40.65 48.13
C GLY A 109 13.53 -40.25 47.85
N TYR A 110 12.69 -41.21 47.58
CA TYR A 110 11.25 -41.16 47.87
C TYR A 110 11.03 -41.64 49.33
N PRO A 111 9.94 -41.25 50.07
CA PRO A 111 8.59 -41.78 49.83
C PRO A 111 7.44 -40.82 50.18
N GLY A 112 6.32 -41.07 49.59
CA GLY A 112 4.94 -41.04 49.81
C GLY A 112 4.28 -40.31 51.03
N GLY A 113 3.12 -39.73 50.73
CA GLY A 113 2.14 -39.33 51.75
C GLY A 113 1.04 -38.44 51.14
N PRO A 114 -0.18 -38.46 51.63
CA PRO A 114 -1.43 -38.43 50.87
C PRO A 114 -2.04 -37.01 50.74
N ALA A 115 -2.97 -36.89 49.79
CA ALA A 115 -3.82 -35.73 49.60
C ALA A 115 -4.77 -35.52 50.82
N PRO A 116 -5.07 -34.28 51.19
CA PRO A 116 -6.30 -33.98 51.93
C PRO A 116 -7.21 -32.98 51.19
N GLY A 117 -8.44 -33.39 51.06
CA GLY A 117 -9.57 -32.67 51.58
C GLY A 117 -10.09 -31.48 50.76
N GLN A 118 -11.09 -31.77 49.94
CA GLN A 118 -12.09 -30.79 49.52
C GLN A 118 -12.75 -30.17 50.76
N GLN A 119 -12.78 -28.85 50.86
CA GLN A 119 -13.72 -28.14 51.70
C GLN A 119 -14.89 -27.55 50.88
N PRO A 120 -16.12 -27.65 51.34
CA PRO A 120 -17.30 -27.21 50.63
C PRO A 120 -17.47 -25.69 50.73
N MET A 121 -17.85 -25.07 49.63
CA MET A 121 -18.29 -23.68 49.57
C MET A 121 -19.67 -23.53 50.24
N PRO A 122 -19.92 -22.46 50.99
CA PRO A 122 -21.25 -22.19 51.53
C PRO A 122 -22.20 -21.67 50.43
N ALA A 123 -23.42 -22.23 50.46
CA ALA A 123 -24.54 -21.82 49.63
C ALA A 123 -25.03 -20.41 50.02
N TYR A 124 -25.19 -19.53 49.02
CA TYR A 124 -25.97 -18.30 49.17
C TYR A 124 -27.41 -18.55 48.76
N PRO A 125 -28.39 -17.98 49.51
CA PRO A 125 -29.81 -18.17 49.23
C PRO A 125 -30.25 -17.30 48.04
N GLY A 126 -31.19 -17.86 47.27
CA GLY A 126 -31.73 -17.25 46.06
C GLY A 126 -32.41 -15.90 46.28
N GLY A 127 -32.07 -14.99 45.35
CA GLY A 127 -32.82 -13.75 45.13
C GLY A 127 -33.36 -13.74 43.72
N ALA A 128 -34.65 -13.50 43.59
CA ALA A 128 -35.43 -13.48 42.36
C ALA A 128 -34.90 -12.41 41.35
N PRO A 129 -35.09 -12.62 40.04
CA PRO A 129 -34.64 -11.65 39.04
C PRO A 129 -35.54 -10.42 39.00
N ALA A 130 -34.91 -9.25 38.99
CA ALA A 130 -35.58 -7.97 38.80
C ALA A 130 -36.02 -7.79 37.34
N PRO A 131 -37.16 -7.14 37.08
CA PRO A 131 -37.71 -7.01 35.74
C PRO A 131 -36.97 -5.93 34.93
N ASN A 132 -36.77 -6.27 33.65
CA ASN A 132 -36.25 -5.43 32.59
C ASN A 132 -37.16 -4.21 32.37
N PRO A 133 -36.68 -2.97 32.31
CA PRO A 133 -37.49 -1.83 31.93
C PRO A 133 -37.73 -1.82 30.42
N SER A 134 -39.01 -1.96 30.07
CA SER A 134 -39.55 -1.88 28.71
C SER A 134 -39.32 -0.48 28.10
N MET A 135 -38.98 -0.45 26.84
CA MET A 135 -39.01 0.76 26.02
C MET A 135 -40.42 1.31 25.89
N PRO A 136 -40.64 2.63 25.96
CA PRO A 136 -41.93 3.20 25.65
C PRO A 136 -42.11 3.33 24.12
N THR A 137 -43.22 2.76 23.66
CA THR A 137 -43.80 2.88 22.32
C THR A 137 -44.28 4.33 22.09
N MET A 138 -43.96 4.89 20.95
CA MET A 138 -44.57 6.16 20.49
C MET A 138 -46.02 5.98 20.06
N PRO A 139 -46.94 6.87 20.46
CA PRO A 139 -48.21 7.03 19.77
C PRO A 139 -48.07 8.14 18.71
N GLY A 140 -48.45 7.85 17.47
CA GLY A 140 -48.69 8.88 16.46
C GLY A 140 -50.03 9.58 16.72
N TYR A 141 -50.02 10.92 16.55
CA TYR A 141 -51.24 11.68 16.25
C TYR A 141 -50.86 12.89 15.37
N GLY A 142 -51.57 13.00 14.25
CA GLY A 142 -51.56 14.16 13.41
C GLY A 142 -52.53 15.22 13.93
N GLY A 143 -52.36 16.48 13.51
CA GLY A 143 -53.31 17.55 13.69
C GLY A 143 -52.68 18.91 13.83
N GLY A 144 -52.95 19.82 12.88
CA GLY A 144 -52.29 21.13 12.63
C GLY A 144 -52.63 22.25 13.59
N ALA A 145 -51.75 23.20 13.52
CA ALA A 145 -51.72 24.68 13.71
C ALA A 145 -52.50 25.29 14.90
N PRO A 146 -52.10 26.47 15.45
CA PRO A 146 -51.51 27.63 14.77
C PRO A 146 -50.34 28.32 15.49
N ALA A 147 -49.72 29.30 14.78
CA ALA A 147 -48.57 30.08 15.17
C ALA A 147 -48.77 30.89 16.44
N GLY A 148 -47.76 30.85 17.32
CA GLY A 148 -47.58 31.76 18.45
C GLY A 148 -46.24 32.51 18.31
N PRO A 149 -46.06 33.69 18.91
CA PRO A 149 -45.04 34.67 18.56
C PRO A 149 -43.63 34.29 19.05
N GLY A 150 -42.64 34.66 18.26
CA GLY A 150 -41.24 34.33 18.39
C GLY A 150 -40.58 34.79 19.70
N VAL A 151 -39.73 33.91 20.21
CA VAL A 151 -38.76 34.18 21.26
C VAL A 151 -37.45 34.62 20.57
N PRO A 152 -36.81 35.74 20.99
CA PRO A 152 -35.59 36.18 20.34
C PRO A 152 -34.45 35.23 20.59
N SER A 153 -33.78 34.82 19.50
CA SER A 153 -32.53 34.05 19.52
C SER A 153 -31.45 34.85 20.22
N GLY A 154 -30.82 34.28 21.23
CA GLY A 154 -29.65 34.84 21.87
C GLY A 154 -28.47 34.95 20.89
N PRO A 155 -27.50 35.84 21.13
CA PRO A 155 -26.40 36.11 20.23
C PRO A 155 -25.53 34.87 20.09
N GLY A 156 -25.33 34.45 18.84
CA GLY A 156 -24.42 33.37 18.46
C GLY A 156 -23.01 33.66 18.94
N VAL A 157 -22.40 32.67 19.58
CA VAL A 157 -20.97 32.67 19.92
C VAL A 157 -20.20 32.81 18.63
N PRO A 158 -19.32 33.82 18.44
CA PRO A 158 -18.53 33.90 17.22
C PRO A 158 -17.56 32.71 17.16
N SER A 159 -17.65 31.92 16.09
CA SER A 159 -16.62 30.96 15.72
C SER A 159 -15.31 31.74 15.57
N GLY A 160 -14.32 31.40 16.37
CA GLY A 160 -12.99 32.00 16.29
C GLY A 160 -12.44 31.85 14.86
N PRO A 161 -11.58 32.77 14.41
CA PRO A 161 -11.07 32.76 13.06
C PRO A 161 -10.30 31.44 12.83
N ALA A 162 -10.71 30.71 11.78
CA ALA A 162 -9.93 29.61 11.25
C ALA A 162 -8.52 30.15 10.95
N GLY A 163 -7.51 29.54 11.56
CA GLY A 163 -6.13 29.90 11.30
C GLY A 163 -5.87 29.85 9.79
N PRO A 164 -4.96 30.66 9.25
CA PRO A 164 -4.71 30.68 7.82
C PRO A 164 -4.32 29.30 7.34
N ALA A 165 -5.11 28.79 6.39
CA ALA A 165 -4.74 27.59 5.67
C ALA A 165 -3.39 27.88 5.00
N ILE A 166 -2.36 27.13 5.37
CA ILE A 166 -1.06 27.19 4.70
C ILE A 166 -1.33 26.78 3.24
N PRO A 167 -1.06 27.65 2.25
CA PRO A 167 -1.30 27.30 0.86
C PRO A 167 -0.54 26.02 0.55
N ALA A 168 -1.21 25.03 -0.01
CA ALA A 168 -0.56 23.85 -0.53
C ALA A 168 0.46 24.32 -1.57
N VAL A 169 1.75 24.24 -1.26
CA VAL A 169 2.82 24.57 -2.20
C VAL A 169 2.69 23.60 -3.35
N ASN A 170 2.26 24.07 -4.51
CA ASN A 170 2.25 23.28 -5.72
C ASN A 170 3.70 22.95 -6.10
N ARG A 171 4.17 21.79 -5.66
CA ARG A 171 5.54 21.33 -5.92
C ARG A 171 5.72 20.77 -7.33
N GLY A 172 4.70 20.85 -8.20
CA GLY A 172 4.70 20.25 -9.52
C GLY A 172 4.68 18.72 -9.47
N TYR A 173 4.96 18.11 -10.62
CA TYR A 173 5.04 16.65 -10.75
C TYR A 173 6.27 16.10 -10.00
N ARG A 174 6.06 15.12 -9.15
CA ARG A 174 7.10 14.55 -8.26
C ARG A 174 7.57 13.15 -8.65
N GLY A 175 6.99 12.55 -9.69
CA GLY A 175 7.50 11.31 -10.29
C GLY A 175 8.71 11.55 -11.18
N THR A 176 9.38 10.48 -11.55
CA THR A 176 10.51 10.48 -12.52
C THR A 176 10.05 10.10 -13.92
N ILE A 177 8.99 9.31 -14.06
CA ILE A 177 8.42 8.91 -15.35
C ILE A 177 7.19 9.75 -15.64
N LYS A 178 7.18 10.39 -16.82
CA LYS A 178 6.08 11.25 -17.29
C LYS A 178 5.43 10.64 -18.54
N ASP A 179 4.24 11.12 -18.88
CA ASP A 179 3.66 10.85 -20.17
C ASP A 179 4.59 11.31 -21.29
N CYS A 180 4.86 10.44 -22.24
CA CYS A 180 5.59 10.78 -23.46
C CYS A 180 4.63 11.47 -24.45
N PRO A 181 4.92 12.73 -24.83
CA PRO A 181 4.07 13.42 -25.83
C PRO A 181 4.04 12.67 -27.15
N GLY A 182 2.85 12.46 -27.70
CA GLY A 182 2.70 11.79 -28.99
C GLY A 182 2.94 10.28 -28.99
N ALA A 183 3.02 9.64 -27.81
CA ALA A 183 3.10 8.18 -27.71
C ALA A 183 1.86 7.55 -28.35
N ASP A 184 2.11 6.55 -29.18
CA ASP A 184 1.08 5.76 -29.87
C ASP A 184 1.29 4.29 -29.56
N PRO A 185 0.34 3.61 -28.91
CA PRO A 185 0.48 2.19 -28.57
C PRO A 185 0.76 1.29 -29.77
N LEU A 186 0.27 1.64 -30.98
CA LEU A 186 0.51 0.85 -32.19
C LEU A 186 1.98 0.93 -32.64
N ARG A 187 2.58 2.12 -32.60
CA ARG A 187 4.02 2.29 -32.87
C ARG A 187 4.90 1.67 -31.79
N ASP A 188 4.47 1.80 -30.55
CA ASP A 188 5.22 1.24 -29.41
C ASP A 188 5.28 -0.30 -29.46
N VAL A 189 4.18 -0.97 -29.87
CA VAL A 189 4.20 -2.43 -30.04
C VAL A 189 5.01 -2.90 -31.24
N GLU A 190 5.19 -2.07 -32.27
CA GLU A 190 6.14 -2.38 -33.36
C GLU A 190 7.59 -2.44 -32.83
N VAL A 191 7.97 -1.51 -31.97
CA VAL A 191 9.29 -1.52 -31.31
C VAL A 191 9.48 -2.80 -30.49
N LEU A 192 8.48 -3.14 -29.64
CA LEU A 192 8.54 -4.38 -28.84
C LEU A 192 8.60 -5.62 -29.73
N ARG A 193 7.77 -5.68 -30.79
CA ARG A 193 7.79 -6.81 -31.73
C ARG A 193 9.13 -6.97 -32.41
N LYS A 194 9.76 -5.85 -32.82
CA LYS A 194 11.09 -5.85 -33.44
C LYS A 194 12.18 -6.31 -32.45
N ALA A 195 12.09 -5.83 -31.20
CA ALA A 195 13.03 -6.18 -30.13
C ALA A 195 13.02 -7.67 -29.77
N MET A 196 11.86 -8.33 -29.91
CA MET A 196 11.65 -9.76 -29.62
C MET A 196 11.66 -10.66 -30.86
N LYS A 197 11.98 -10.13 -32.06
CA LYS A 197 11.92 -10.90 -33.31
C LYS A 197 13.32 -11.29 -33.76
N GLY A 198 13.57 -12.60 -33.83
CA GLY A 198 14.80 -13.11 -34.41
C GLY A 198 15.57 -13.99 -33.42
N PHE A 199 16.88 -13.98 -33.54
CA PHE A 199 17.76 -14.67 -32.62
C PHE A 199 18.28 -13.70 -31.57
N GLY A 200 17.85 -13.90 -30.33
CA GLY A 200 18.14 -12.99 -29.21
C GLY A 200 17.12 -11.85 -29.09
N THR A 201 17.23 -11.10 -28.03
CA THR A 201 16.33 -10.00 -27.67
C THR A 201 17.12 -8.68 -27.63
N ASP A 202 16.53 -7.57 -28.10
CA ASP A 202 17.07 -6.24 -27.91
C ASP A 202 16.52 -5.64 -26.61
N GLU A 203 17.15 -5.98 -25.50
CA GLU A 203 16.76 -5.51 -24.16
C GLU A 203 16.88 -3.98 -24.06
N ASN A 204 17.84 -3.37 -24.75
CA ASN A 204 17.99 -1.91 -24.72
C ASN A 204 16.80 -1.20 -25.37
N ALA A 205 16.27 -1.73 -26.48
CA ALA A 205 15.04 -1.18 -27.07
C ALA A 205 13.83 -1.29 -26.13
N ILE A 206 13.70 -2.39 -25.41
CA ILE A 206 12.65 -2.58 -24.39
C ILE A 206 12.81 -1.56 -23.25
N ILE A 207 14.03 -1.41 -22.72
CA ILE A 207 14.37 -0.47 -21.64
C ILE A 207 14.06 0.97 -22.05
N GLU A 208 14.53 1.37 -23.25
CA GLU A 208 14.31 2.74 -23.73
C GLU A 208 12.83 3.03 -23.98
N LEU A 209 12.09 2.07 -24.51
CA LEU A 209 10.67 2.26 -24.70
C LEU A 209 9.92 2.33 -23.36
N LEU A 210 9.97 1.27 -22.56
CA LEU A 210 9.15 1.16 -21.36
C LEU A 210 9.54 2.17 -20.29
N GLY A 211 10.83 2.48 -20.14
CA GLY A 211 11.33 3.48 -19.20
C GLY A 211 10.99 4.93 -19.57
N ASN A 212 10.48 5.18 -20.80
CA ASN A 212 10.01 6.49 -21.26
C ASN A 212 8.51 6.53 -21.54
N ARG A 213 7.73 5.62 -20.95
CA ARG A 213 6.26 5.59 -21.03
C ARG A 213 5.67 5.49 -19.64
N SER A 214 4.63 6.25 -19.36
CA SER A 214 3.85 6.09 -18.14
C SER A 214 3.05 4.78 -18.15
N SER A 215 2.58 4.34 -17.00
CA SER A 215 1.73 3.14 -16.88
C SER A 215 0.48 3.25 -17.75
N ARG A 216 -0.10 4.46 -17.84
CA ARG A 216 -1.24 4.76 -18.70
C ARG A 216 -0.94 4.56 -20.19
N GLN A 217 0.31 4.70 -20.60
CA GLN A 217 0.76 4.47 -21.98
C GLN A 217 1.22 3.03 -22.21
N ARG A 218 1.80 2.37 -21.19
CA ARG A 218 2.25 0.98 -21.29
C ARG A 218 1.11 -0.03 -21.32
N VAL A 219 0.13 0.12 -20.42
CA VAL A 219 -0.99 -0.84 -20.30
C VAL A 219 -1.74 -1.05 -21.62
N PRO A 220 -2.09 -0.02 -22.42
CA PRO A 220 -2.74 -0.20 -23.70
C PRO A 220 -1.93 -1.01 -24.72
N MET A 221 -0.61 -1.11 -24.60
CA MET A 221 0.24 -1.89 -25.51
C MET A 221 -0.12 -3.38 -25.51
N VAL A 222 -0.59 -3.93 -24.37
CA VAL A 222 -0.99 -5.34 -24.28
C VAL A 222 -2.13 -5.64 -25.26
N LYS A 223 -3.15 -4.79 -25.26
CA LYS A 223 -4.28 -4.92 -26.19
C LYS A 223 -3.87 -4.61 -27.63
N ALA A 224 -3.08 -3.57 -27.84
CA ALA A 224 -2.60 -3.18 -29.17
C ALA A 224 -1.76 -4.31 -29.80
N PHE A 225 -0.90 -4.97 -29.04
CA PHE A 225 -0.08 -6.09 -29.50
C PHE A 225 -0.96 -7.27 -29.94
N LYS A 226 -1.97 -7.60 -29.13
CA LYS A 226 -2.93 -8.67 -29.46
C LYS A 226 -3.72 -8.35 -30.74
N THR A 227 -4.16 -7.12 -30.88
CA THR A 227 -4.92 -6.68 -32.05
C THR A 227 -4.06 -6.68 -33.31
N THR A 228 -2.80 -6.22 -33.22
CA THR A 228 -1.92 -6.06 -34.39
C THR A 228 -1.30 -7.38 -34.83
N TYR A 229 -0.89 -8.24 -33.89
CA TYR A 229 -0.08 -9.44 -34.19
C TYR A 229 -0.80 -10.74 -33.87
N GLY A 230 -1.99 -10.72 -33.28
CA GLY A 230 -2.71 -11.92 -32.85
C GLY A 230 -2.07 -12.68 -31.68
N LYS A 231 -1.00 -12.12 -31.09
CA LYS A 231 -0.19 -12.73 -30.03
C LYS A 231 -0.43 -12.08 -28.68
N ASP A 232 -0.05 -12.76 -27.61
CA ASP A 232 -0.08 -12.24 -26.26
C ASP A 232 1.29 -11.61 -25.92
N LEU A 233 1.31 -10.30 -25.66
CA LEU A 233 2.53 -9.57 -25.34
C LEU A 233 3.20 -10.08 -24.06
N ILE A 234 2.40 -10.38 -23.02
CA ILE A 234 2.92 -10.86 -21.74
C ILE A 234 3.58 -12.22 -21.91
N HIS A 235 2.99 -13.08 -22.71
CA HIS A 235 3.55 -14.40 -23.04
C HIS A 235 4.86 -14.26 -23.84
N ASP A 236 4.87 -13.41 -24.89
CA ASP A 236 6.07 -13.19 -25.70
C ASP A 236 7.22 -12.59 -24.85
N LEU A 237 6.93 -11.60 -23.97
CA LEU A 237 7.94 -11.05 -23.04
C LEU A 237 8.48 -12.11 -22.07
N LYS A 238 7.64 -12.98 -21.53
CA LYS A 238 8.07 -14.10 -20.65
C LYS A 238 8.96 -15.10 -21.36
N SER A 239 8.74 -15.34 -22.64
CA SER A 239 9.56 -16.28 -23.41
C SER A 239 10.93 -15.73 -23.78
N GLU A 240 11.07 -14.40 -23.83
CA GLU A 240 12.30 -13.73 -24.25
C GLU A 240 13.17 -13.25 -23.08
N LEU A 241 12.55 -12.90 -21.94
CA LEU A 241 13.22 -12.31 -20.79
C LEU A 241 13.37 -13.33 -19.66
N THR A 242 14.32 -13.07 -18.76
CA THR A 242 14.59 -13.98 -17.62
C THR A 242 14.90 -13.20 -16.35
N GLY A 243 14.72 -13.84 -15.19
CA GLY A 243 15.13 -13.34 -13.88
C GLY A 243 14.45 -12.06 -13.44
N ASN A 244 15.20 -11.21 -12.74
CA ASN A 244 14.65 -9.97 -12.18
C ASN A 244 14.31 -8.93 -13.27
N PHE A 245 14.97 -8.99 -14.42
CA PHE A 245 14.62 -8.12 -15.56
C PHE A 245 13.24 -8.47 -16.12
N GLU A 246 12.94 -9.77 -16.32
CA GLU A 246 11.61 -10.24 -16.67
C GLU A 246 10.55 -9.75 -15.66
N GLN A 247 10.80 -9.97 -14.36
CA GLN A 247 9.85 -9.57 -13.30
C GLN A 247 9.58 -8.05 -13.34
N LEU A 248 10.60 -7.24 -13.50
CA LEU A 248 10.48 -5.79 -13.59
C LEU A 248 9.66 -5.35 -14.80
N VAL A 249 9.95 -5.89 -15.99
CA VAL A 249 9.22 -5.59 -17.22
C VAL A 249 7.75 -5.99 -17.08
N LEU A 250 7.47 -7.20 -16.59
CA LEU A 250 6.09 -7.67 -16.40
C LEU A 250 5.30 -6.85 -15.36
N ALA A 251 5.97 -6.39 -14.31
CA ALA A 251 5.37 -5.47 -13.32
C ALA A 251 4.98 -4.14 -13.99
N MET A 252 5.82 -3.61 -14.87
CA MET A 252 5.55 -2.36 -15.59
C MET A 252 4.42 -2.47 -16.63
N MET A 253 4.06 -3.68 -17.07
CA MET A 253 2.97 -3.91 -18.03
C MET A 253 1.58 -3.97 -17.37
N LYS A 254 1.50 -3.85 -16.05
CA LYS A 254 0.25 -3.76 -15.28
C LYS A 254 -0.05 -2.31 -14.91
N SER A 255 -1.32 -1.99 -14.69
CA SER A 255 -1.67 -0.75 -13.99
C SER A 255 -1.18 -0.81 -12.53
N PRO A 256 -0.97 0.34 -11.85
CA PRO A 256 -0.54 0.34 -10.45
C PRO A 256 -1.42 -0.50 -9.54
N ALA A 257 -2.74 -0.41 -9.69
CA ALA A 257 -3.68 -1.17 -8.86
C ALA A 257 -3.72 -2.66 -9.19
N GLU A 258 -3.59 -3.06 -10.48
CA GLU A 258 -3.44 -4.48 -10.87
C GLU A 258 -2.14 -5.07 -10.32
N TYR A 259 -1.07 -4.29 -10.35
CA TYR A 259 0.21 -4.75 -9.81
C TYR A 259 0.13 -4.91 -8.29
N ASP A 260 -0.40 -3.93 -7.56
CA ASP A 260 -0.60 -4.02 -6.12
C ASP A 260 -1.53 -5.20 -5.75
N ALA A 261 -2.63 -5.43 -6.46
CA ALA A 261 -3.51 -6.57 -6.26
C ALA A 261 -2.77 -7.91 -6.45
N SER A 262 -1.91 -8.00 -7.48
CA SER A 262 -1.11 -9.19 -7.73
C SER A 262 -0.03 -9.41 -6.67
N GLU A 263 0.58 -8.34 -6.14
CA GLU A 263 1.55 -8.42 -5.04
C GLU A 263 0.90 -8.84 -3.73
N LEU A 264 -0.28 -8.30 -3.40
CA LEU A 264 -1.07 -8.72 -2.24
C LEU A 264 -1.50 -10.19 -2.36
N ARG A 265 -1.94 -10.63 -3.55
CA ARG A 265 -2.24 -12.05 -3.81
C ARG A 265 -1.04 -12.93 -3.55
N HIS A 266 0.14 -12.53 -4.04
CA HIS A 266 1.37 -13.29 -3.83
C HIS A 266 1.78 -13.31 -2.35
N ALA A 267 1.60 -12.19 -1.64
CA ALA A 267 1.94 -12.07 -0.23
C ALA A 267 1.12 -12.99 0.68
N ILE A 268 -0.11 -13.34 0.23
CA ILE A 268 -1.05 -14.20 0.97
C ILE A 268 -1.01 -15.65 0.45
N ALA A 269 -0.58 -15.87 -0.82
CA ALA A 269 -0.63 -17.19 -1.43
C ALA A 269 0.58 -18.04 -1.06
N GLY A 270 0.35 -19.23 -0.53
CA GLY A 270 1.40 -20.20 -0.26
C GLY A 270 1.53 -20.57 1.21
N ALA A 271 2.67 -21.15 1.58
CA ALA A 271 3.00 -21.43 2.97
C ALA A 271 3.68 -20.20 3.58
N GLY A 272 2.98 -19.53 4.48
CA GLY A 272 3.43 -18.29 5.12
C GLY A 272 2.92 -17.03 4.41
N THR A 273 3.12 -15.88 5.06
CA THR A 273 2.64 -14.58 4.62
C THR A 273 3.84 -13.64 4.41
N ASP A 274 3.82 -12.78 3.40
CA ASP A 274 4.73 -11.62 3.32
C ASP A 274 4.05 -10.42 3.98
N GLU A 275 4.11 -10.37 5.31
CA GLU A 275 3.51 -9.30 6.11
C GLU A 275 4.08 -7.93 5.73
N ALA A 276 5.35 -7.89 5.36
CA ALA A 276 6.02 -6.65 4.96
C ALA A 276 5.44 -6.06 3.66
N CYS A 277 5.00 -6.91 2.73
CA CYS A 277 4.29 -6.49 1.52
C CYS A 277 2.88 -5.99 1.84
N LEU A 278 2.12 -6.72 2.66
CA LEU A 278 0.77 -6.32 3.10
C LEU A 278 0.81 -4.96 3.79
N ILE A 279 1.73 -4.80 4.75
CA ILE A 279 1.93 -3.55 5.50
C ILE A 279 2.27 -2.40 4.55
N GLU A 280 3.24 -2.60 3.64
CA GLU A 280 3.71 -1.57 2.73
C GLU A 280 2.58 -1.03 1.84
N ILE A 281 1.84 -1.89 1.19
CA ILE A 281 0.77 -1.49 0.27
C ILE A 281 -0.37 -0.85 1.06
N LEU A 282 -0.92 -1.53 2.06
CA LEU A 282 -2.12 -1.07 2.76
C LEU A 282 -1.90 0.21 3.58
N SER A 283 -0.67 0.45 4.10
CA SER A 283 -0.37 1.66 4.88
C SER A 283 -0.12 2.89 4.02
N SER A 284 0.32 2.73 2.77
CA SER A 284 0.81 3.82 1.93
C SER A 284 -0.18 4.33 0.89
N ARG A 285 -1.12 3.50 0.45
CA ARG A 285 -2.10 3.85 -0.60
C ARG A 285 -3.22 4.72 -0.02
N ASN A 286 -3.81 5.57 -0.87
CA ASN A 286 -4.99 6.38 -0.54
C ASN A 286 -6.28 5.57 -0.68
N ASN A 287 -7.42 6.14 -0.28
CA ASN A 287 -8.71 5.43 -0.32
C ASN A 287 -9.07 4.95 -1.73
N ALA A 288 -8.94 5.81 -2.74
CA ALA A 288 -9.28 5.46 -4.12
C ALA A 288 -8.40 4.32 -4.65
N GLU A 289 -7.09 4.34 -4.35
CA GLU A 289 -6.17 3.28 -4.71
C GLU A 289 -6.56 1.95 -4.02
N ILE A 290 -6.85 1.96 -2.72
CA ILE A 290 -7.28 0.77 -1.99
C ILE A 290 -8.61 0.22 -2.53
N GLN A 291 -9.58 1.06 -2.83
CA GLN A 291 -10.86 0.63 -3.39
C GLN A 291 -10.69 -0.01 -4.78
N GLU A 292 -9.82 0.56 -5.62
CA GLU A 292 -9.54 0.00 -6.93
C GLU A 292 -8.77 -1.33 -6.83
N ILE A 293 -7.81 -1.44 -5.91
CA ILE A 293 -7.12 -2.70 -5.60
C ILE A 293 -8.13 -3.77 -5.16
N ASN A 294 -9.07 -3.45 -4.26
CA ASN A 294 -10.11 -4.36 -3.79
C ASN A 294 -11.00 -4.85 -4.94
N ARG A 295 -11.41 -3.92 -5.81
CA ARG A 295 -12.22 -4.23 -6.98
C ARG A 295 -11.52 -5.20 -7.93
N LEU A 296 -10.26 -4.91 -8.26
CA LEU A 296 -9.45 -5.73 -9.16
C LEU A 296 -9.10 -7.08 -8.54
N TYR A 297 -8.74 -7.11 -7.25
CA TYR A 297 -8.46 -8.35 -6.53
C TYR A 297 -9.65 -9.31 -6.56
N LYS A 298 -10.85 -8.80 -6.29
CA LYS A 298 -12.09 -9.60 -6.36
C LYS A 298 -12.40 -10.08 -7.77
N ALA A 299 -12.21 -9.22 -8.77
CA ALA A 299 -12.47 -9.56 -10.17
C ALA A 299 -11.53 -10.66 -10.67
N GLU A 300 -10.24 -10.59 -10.32
CA GLU A 300 -9.22 -11.52 -10.80
C GLU A 300 -9.21 -12.84 -10.03
N TYR A 301 -9.41 -12.80 -8.69
CA TYR A 301 -9.21 -13.97 -7.83
C TYR A 301 -10.51 -14.57 -7.27
N GLY A 302 -11.66 -13.97 -7.54
CA GLY A 302 -12.99 -14.47 -7.12
C GLY A 302 -13.29 -14.34 -5.63
N LYS A 303 -12.33 -13.83 -4.83
CA LYS A 303 -12.47 -13.59 -3.38
C LYS A 303 -12.18 -12.14 -3.07
N THR A 304 -12.75 -11.60 -1.98
CA THR A 304 -12.37 -10.27 -1.53
C THR A 304 -10.97 -10.29 -0.91
N LEU A 305 -10.26 -9.17 -0.99
CA LEU A 305 -8.97 -9.03 -0.32
C LEU A 305 -9.13 -9.13 1.20
N GLU A 306 -10.21 -8.60 1.74
CA GLU A 306 -10.54 -8.71 3.16
C GLU A 306 -10.68 -10.16 3.61
N ASP A 307 -11.44 -11.00 2.89
CA ASP A 307 -11.57 -12.43 3.20
C ASP A 307 -10.22 -13.14 3.18
N ALA A 308 -9.37 -12.80 2.19
CA ALA A 308 -8.04 -13.37 2.08
C ALA A 308 -7.14 -12.97 3.27
N ILE A 309 -7.16 -11.70 3.69
CA ILE A 309 -6.44 -11.21 4.87
C ILE A 309 -6.96 -11.88 6.14
N GLN A 310 -8.28 -12.00 6.30
CA GLN A 310 -8.89 -12.63 7.47
C GLN A 310 -8.52 -14.11 7.58
N HIS A 311 -8.39 -14.79 6.47
CA HIS A 311 -7.99 -16.21 6.46
C HIS A 311 -6.52 -16.41 6.83
N ASP A 312 -5.64 -15.53 6.37
CA ASP A 312 -4.19 -15.74 6.40
C ASP A 312 -3.48 -15.07 7.59
N THR A 313 -4.17 -14.18 8.29
CA THR A 313 -3.61 -13.44 9.43
C THR A 313 -4.47 -13.61 10.68
N SER A 314 -3.97 -13.15 11.84
CA SER A 314 -4.66 -13.32 13.12
C SER A 314 -4.51 -12.11 14.06
N GLY A 315 -5.28 -12.09 15.15
CA GLY A 315 -5.13 -11.16 16.26
C GLY A 315 -5.32 -9.68 15.89
N HIS A 316 -4.58 -8.80 16.54
CA HIS A 316 -4.61 -7.36 16.30
C HIS A 316 -3.99 -6.96 14.99
N PHE A 317 -3.02 -7.73 14.48
CA PHE A 317 -2.44 -7.52 13.15
C PHE A 317 -3.49 -7.68 12.04
N ARG A 318 -4.32 -8.75 12.09
CA ARG A 318 -5.47 -8.91 11.19
C ARG A 318 -6.40 -7.70 11.24
N ARG A 319 -6.74 -7.23 12.44
CA ARG A 319 -7.63 -6.07 12.62
C ARG A 319 -7.05 -4.80 11.98
N LEU A 320 -5.74 -4.58 12.13
CA LEU A 320 -5.05 -3.47 11.48
C LEU A 320 -5.17 -3.55 9.95
N LEU A 321 -4.81 -4.69 9.37
CA LEU A 321 -4.85 -4.87 7.90
C LEU A 321 -6.27 -4.76 7.35
N VAL A 322 -7.26 -5.34 8.03
CA VAL A 322 -8.68 -5.22 7.63
C VAL A 322 -9.13 -3.77 7.70
N SER A 323 -8.78 -3.02 8.75
CA SER A 323 -9.12 -1.60 8.85
C SER A 323 -8.51 -0.77 7.72
N LEU A 324 -7.25 -1.02 7.36
CA LEU A 324 -6.58 -0.34 6.24
C LEU A 324 -7.18 -0.75 4.89
N CYS A 325 -7.55 -2.02 4.73
CA CYS A 325 -8.14 -2.56 3.51
C CYS A 325 -9.51 -1.96 3.17
N GLN A 326 -10.22 -1.35 4.14
CA GLN A 326 -11.50 -0.68 3.88
C GLN A 326 -11.38 0.53 2.94
N GLY A 327 -10.24 1.21 2.89
CA GLY A 327 -10.05 2.39 2.06
C GLY A 327 -11.08 3.49 2.35
N ASN A 328 -11.33 3.75 3.64
CA ASN A 328 -12.35 4.68 4.12
C ASN A 328 -11.82 5.68 5.16
N ARG A 329 -10.52 5.94 5.14
CA ARG A 329 -9.90 6.97 5.98
C ARG A 329 -10.56 8.33 5.74
N ASP A 330 -10.75 9.10 6.79
CA ASP A 330 -11.18 10.51 6.67
C ASP A 330 -10.18 11.29 5.81
N GLU A 331 -10.67 12.01 4.80
CA GLU A 331 -9.85 12.80 3.85
C GLU A 331 -10.00 14.32 4.04
N ARG A 332 -10.65 14.75 5.12
CA ARG A 332 -10.78 16.18 5.43
C ARG A 332 -9.42 16.81 5.71
N GLU A 333 -9.16 17.93 5.07
CA GLU A 333 -7.93 18.71 5.29
C GLU A 333 -8.00 19.59 6.55
N THR A 334 -9.21 19.83 7.07
CA THR A 334 -9.42 20.65 8.29
C THR A 334 -9.03 19.88 9.53
N VAL A 335 -8.35 20.55 10.45
CA VAL A 335 -7.89 19.97 11.72
C VAL A 335 -8.65 20.63 12.87
N ASP A 336 -9.28 19.79 13.70
CA ASP A 336 -9.85 20.20 14.98
C ASP A 336 -8.80 19.93 16.09
N ILE A 337 -8.24 20.99 16.63
CA ILE A 337 -7.20 20.93 17.66
C ILE A 337 -7.73 20.31 18.97
N ALA A 338 -8.98 20.61 19.34
CA ALA A 338 -9.57 20.04 20.55
C ALA A 338 -9.75 18.52 20.43
N MET A 339 -10.24 18.07 19.29
CA MET A 339 -10.35 16.64 18.98
C MET A 339 -8.97 15.98 18.90
N ALA A 340 -7.95 16.64 18.32
CA ALA A 340 -6.59 16.11 18.25
C ALA A 340 -5.99 15.91 19.63
N LYS A 341 -6.20 16.85 20.57
CA LYS A 341 -5.80 16.70 21.99
C LYS A 341 -6.50 15.52 22.66
N GLN A 342 -7.81 15.37 22.44
CA GLN A 342 -8.56 14.22 22.98
C GLN A 342 -8.04 12.89 22.42
N ASP A 343 -7.78 12.80 21.11
CA ASP A 343 -7.27 11.59 20.50
C ASP A 343 -5.83 11.28 20.98
N ALA A 344 -4.99 12.30 21.21
CA ALA A 344 -3.68 12.14 21.86
C ALA A 344 -3.79 11.59 23.30
N GLN A 345 -4.73 12.10 24.09
CA GLN A 345 -5.02 11.61 25.44
C GLN A 345 -5.51 10.15 25.43
N LYS A 346 -6.37 9.78 24.46
CA LYS A 346 -6.84 8.39 24.32
C LYS A 346 -5.70 7.46 23.97
N LEU A 347 -4.80 7.84 23.05
CA LEU A 347 -3.62 7.05 22.71
C LEU A 347 -2.69 6.87 23.91
N TYR A 348 -2.48 7.93 24.69
CA TYR A 348 -1.67 7.87 25.92
C TYR A 348 -2.30 6.93 26.96
N ALA A 349 -3.61 7.04 27.19
CA ALA A 349 -4.33 6.18 28.11
C ALA A 349 -4.38 4.72 27.66
N ALA A 350 -4.35 4.47 26.35
CA ALA A 350 -4.39 3.13 25.76
C ALA A 350 -3.03 2.41 25.81
N GLY A 351 -1.92 3.13 25.93
CA GLY A 351 -0.55 2.57 25.99
C GLY A 351 0.16 2.96 27.28
N GLU A 352 0.85 4.10 27.27
CA GLU A 352 1.81 4.53 28.31
C GLU A 352 1.23 4.57 29.74
N ASN A 353 -0.06 4.80 29.90
CA ASN A 353 -0.73 4.93 31.19
C ASN A 353 -1.56 3.69 31.58
N LYS A 354 -1.18 2.52 31.08
CA LYS A 354 -1.89 1.26 31.35
C LYS A 354 -0.91 0.11 31.46
N VAL A 355 -1.20 -0.87 32.31
CA VAL A 355 -0.54 -2.19 32.28
C VAL A 355 -1.18 -3.01 31.16
N GLY A 356 -0.41 -3.30 30.12
CA GLY A 356 -0.92 -3.84 28.85
C GLY A 356 -1.45 -2.72 27.93
N THR A 357 -1.59 -3.00 26.68
CA THR A 357 -1.97 -2.02 25.63
C THR A 357 -3.40 -2.25 25.18
N ASP A 358 -4.12 -1.19 24.85
CA ASP A 358 -5.38 -1.26 24.09
C ASP A 358 -5.09 -0.99 22.61
N GLU A 359 -4.65 -2.03 21.91
CA GLU A 359 -4.32 -1.98 20.49
C GLU A 359 -5.54 -1.63 19.62
N SER A 360 -6.75 -1.94 20.11
CA SER A 360 -7.99 -1.59 19.40
C SER A 360 -8.20 -0.08 19.35
N GLN A 361 -7.83 0.65 20.40
CA GLN A 361 -7.90 2.10 20.43
C GLN A 361 -6.87 2.74 19.49
N PHE A 362 -5.64 2.22 19.43
CA PHE A 362 -4.64 2.62 18.45
C PHE A 362 -5.15 2.41 17.02
N ASN A 363 -5.68 1.22 16.75
CA ASN A 363 -6.22 0.88 15.43
C ASN A 363 -7.36 1.83 15.02
N ALA A 364 -8.31 2.09 15.91
CA ALA A 364 -9.46 2.95 15.62
C ALA A 364 -9.04 4.39 15.28
N ILE A 365 -8.06 4.95 16.00
CA ILE A 365 -7.59 6.33 15.75
C ILE A 365 -6.69 6.37 14.51
N LEU A 366 -5.66 5.51 14.44
CA LEU A 366 -4.64 5.57 13.38
C LEU A 366 -5.20 5.21 12.00
N CYS A 367 -6.21 4.37 11.91
CA CYS A 367 -6.79 3.98 10.61
C CYS A 367 -7.91 4.91 10.13
N ALA A 368 -8.70 5.50 11.03
CA ALA A 368 -9.89 6.26 10.64
C ALA A 368 -9.66 7.76 10.44
N ARG A 369 -8.80 8.39 11.25
CA ARG A 369 -8.58 9.84 11.21
C ARG A 369 -7.82 10.30 9.96
N SER A 370 -8.07 11.54 9.52
CA SER A 370 -7.37 12.15 8.37
C SER A 370 -5.87 12.35 8.65
N LYS A 371 -5.06 12.32 7.59
CA LYS A 371 -3.60 12.49 7.72
C LYS A 371 -3.22 13.83 8.38
N PRO A 372 -3.83 15.00 8.01
CA PRO A 372 -3.55 16.27 8.69
C PRO A 372 -3.91 16.22 10.18
N HIS A 373 -5.08 15.67 10.52
CA HIS A 373 -5.51 15.51 11.90
C HIS A 373 -4.52 14.63 12.71
N LEU A 374 -4.08 13.50 12.16
CA LEU A 374 -3.13 12.61 12.84
C LEU A 374 -1.77 13.27 13.05
N ARG A 375 -1.28 14.09 12.10
CA ARG A 375 -0.04 14.86 12.33
C ARG A 375 -0.18 15.78 13.53
N GLN A 376 -1.34 16.43 13.69
CA GLN A 376 -1.63 17.23 14.90
C GLN A 376 -1.75 16.36 16.16
N VAL A 377 -2.40 15.20 16.09
CA VAL A 377 -2.47 14.25 17.20
C VAL A 377 -1.05 13.84 17.66
N PHE A 378 -0.14 13.55 16.76
CA PHE A 378 1.25 13.18 17.09
C PHE A 378 2.01 14.34 17.73
N HIS A 379 1.75 15.58 17.28
CA HIS A 379 2.32 16.77 17.89
C HIS A 379 1.80 16.95 19.34
N GLU A 380 0.48 16.89 19.54
CA GLU A 380 -0.13 16.99 20.88
C GLU A 380 0.32 15.86 21.80
N TYR A 381 0.46 14.65 21.27
CA TYR A 381 0.97 13.50 22.02
C TYR A 381 2.40 13.75 22.52
N GLN A 382 3.29 14.22 21.66
CA GLN A 382 4.67 14.53 22.03
C GLN A 382 4.74 15.67 23.05
N GLN A 383 3.93 16.71 22.90
CA GLN A 383 3.87 17.80 23.89
C GLN A 383 3.37 17.34 25.25
N MET A 384 2.39 16.42 25.27
CA MET A 384 1.78 15.94 26.50
C MET A 384 2.71 15.01 27.31
N CYS A 385 3.38 14.07 26.64
CA CYS A 385 4.17 13.01 27.33
C CYS A 385 5.67 13.06 27.06
N GLY A 386 6.17 13.99 26.22
CA GLY A 386 7.59 14.13 25.89
C GLY A 386 8.15 13.03 25.01
N LYS A 387 7.30 12.16 24.43
CA LYS A 387 7.70 11.02 23.61
C LYS A 387 7.08 11.08 22.22
N GLU A 388 7.85 10.68 21.21
CA GLU A 388 7.30 10.38 19.89
C GLU A 388 6.38 9.16 19.96
N ILE A 389 5.28 9.18 19.21
CA ILE A 389 4.30 8.07 19.18
C ILE A 389 4.95 6.74 18.75
N GLU A 390 5.97 6.80 17.87
CA GLU A 390 6.73 5.62 17.44
C GLU A 390 7.44 4.92 18.60
N LYS A 391 8.01 5.70 19.55
CA LYS A 391 8.67 5.12 20.73
C LYS A 391 7.69 4.41 21.63
N SER A 392 6.47 4.95 21.75
CA SER A 392 5.42 4.29 22.52
C SER A 392 4.95 3.01 21.81
N ILE A 393 4.75 3.03 20.49
CA ILE A 393 4.41 1.83 19.74
C ILE A 393 5.47 0.74 19.90
N CYS A 394 6.76 1.06 19.75
CA CYS A 394 7.85 0.10 19.95
C CYS A 394 7.93 -0.49 21.37
N ARG A 395 7.47 0.24 22.38
CA ARG A 395 7.47 -0.24 23.76
C ARG A 395 6.26 -1.09 24.09
N GLU A 396 5.12 -0.73 23.54
CA GLU A 396 3.81 -1.29 23.89
C GLU A 396 3.38 -2.45 22.98
N MET A 397 3.98 -2.57 21.79
CA MET A 397 3.61 -3.57 20.79
C MET A 397 4.84 -4.35 20.32
N SER A 398 4.61 -5.47 19.64
CA SER A 398 5.69 -6.31 19.13
C SER A 398 5.30 -6.96 17.79
N GLY A 399 6.31 -7.47 17.06
CA GLY A 399 6.14 -8.24 15.84
C GLY A 399 5.50 -7.45 14.70
N ASP A 400 4.61 -8.12 13.96
CA ASP A 400 3.99 -7.55 12.76
C ASP A 400 3.01 -6.42 13.08
N LEU A 401 2.38 -6.46 14.26
CA LEU A 401 1.52 -5.36 14.72
C LEU A 401 2.35 -4.08 14.95
N GLU A 402 3.46 -4.17 15.65
CA GLU A 402 4.39 -3.05 15.83
C GLU A 402 4.84 -2.50 14.48
N THR A 403 5.33 -3.39 13.62
CA THR A 403 5.82 -3.02 12.27
C THR A 403 4.72 -2.33 11.45
N GLY A 404 3.50 -2.86 11.49
CA GLY A 404 2.35 -2.29 10.79
C GLY A 404 1.93 -0.93 11.33
N MET A 405 1.80 -0.77 12.65
CA MET A 405 1.44 0.51 13.28
C MET A 405 2.52 1.58 13.01
N LEU A 406 3.80 1.22 13.08
CA LEU A 406 4.91 2.10 12.71
C LEU A 406 4.86 2.54 11.24
N ALA A 407 4.53 1.62 10.34
CA ALA A 407 4.39 1.95 8.92
C ALA A 407 3.25 2.96 8.68
N VAL A 408 2.10 2.77 9.34
CA VAL A 408 0.98 3.74 9.28
C VAL A 408 1.43 5.11 9.76
N VAL A 409 2.08 5.21 10.92
CA VAL A 409 2.58 6.49 11.47
C VAL A 409 3.59 7.13 10.51
N LYS A 410 4.56 6.37 10.01
CA LYS A 410 5.58 6.86 9.06
C LYS A 410 4.96 7.36 7.75
N CYS A 411 3.99 6.63 7.19
CA CYS A 411 3.26 7.06 5.99
C CYS A 411 2.42 8.31 6.22
N ILE A 412 1.88 8.52 7.43
CA ILE A 412 1.16 9.75 7.79
C ILE A 412 2.12 10.94 7.93
N LYS A 413 3.26 10.75 8.56
CA LYS A 413 4.29 11.78 8.77
C LYS A 413 5.01 12.13 7.45
N ASN A 414 5.54 11.12 6.76
CA ASN A 414 6.37 11.28 5.57
C ASN A 414 6.38 10.00 4.71
N THR A 415 5.45 9.87 3.79
CA THR A 415 5.38 8.71 2.88
C THR A 415 6.67 8.50 2.06
N PRO A 416 7.29 9.53 1.44
CA PRO A 416 8.58 9.36 0.75
C PRO A 416 9.70 8.85 1.66
N GLY A 417 9.77 9.34 2.90
CA GLY A 417 10.74 8.88 3.89
C GLY A 417 10.55 7.40 4.27
N TYR A 418 9.29 6.95 4.37
CA TYR A 418 8.98 5.53 4.58
C TYR A 418 9.48 4.66 3.42
N PHE A 419 9.24 5.05 2.16
CA PHE A 419 9.73 4.31 1.01
C PHE A 419 11.26 4.35 0.87
N ALA A 420 11.91 5.46 1.22
CA ALA A 420 13.36 5.53 1.29
C ALA A 420 13.92 4.51 2.29
N GLU A 421 13.29 4.36 3.46
CA GLU A 421 13.67 3.34 4.46
C GLU A 421 13.46 1.92 3.91
N ARG A 422 12.33 1.67 3.22
CA ARG A 422 12.05 0.37 2.62
C ARG A 422 13.07 -0.02 1.55
N LEU A 423 13.41 0.93 0.67
CA LEU A 423 14.42 0.74 -0.38
C LEU A 423 15.81 0.47 0.22
N HIS A 424 16.21 1.23 1.24
CA HIS A 424 17.47 0.99 1.93
C HIS A 424 17.53 -0.41 2.55
N LYS A 425 16.45 -0.84 3.25
CA LYS A 425 16.35 -2.19 3.81
C LYS A 425 16.32 -3.29 2.74
N ALA A 426 15.85 -3.00 1.55
CA ALA A 426 15.83 -3.96 0.44
C ALA A 426 17.21 -4.20 -0.17
N MET A 427 18.10 -3.20 -0.11
CA MET A 427 19.46 -3.24 -0.68
C MET A 427 20.56 -3.36 0.38
N LYS A 428 20.22 -3.35 1.67
CA LYS A 428 21.20 -3.44 2.76
C LYS A 428 21.48 -4.89 3.13
N GLY A 429 22.74 -5.29 3.10
CA GLY A 429 23.22 -6.60 3.56
C GLY A 429 23.69 -7.49 2.42
N ALA A 430 23.70 -8.79 2.63
CA ALA A 430 24.06 -9.76 1.60
C ALA A 430 22.82 -10.07 0.74
N GLY A 431 22.86 -9.66 -0.53
CA GLY A 431 21.79 -9.85 -1.50
C GLY A 431 20.71 -8.77 -1.43
N THR A 432 19.91 -8.70 -2.49
CA THR A 432 18.84 -7.71 -2.69
C THR A 432 17.49 -8.36 -2.46
N LYS A 433 16.57 -7.67 -1.82
CA LYS A 433 15.14 -8.04 -1.79
C LYS A 433 14.48 -7.54 -3.07
N ASP A 434 14.78 -8.19 -4.20
CA ASP A 434 14.43 -7.72 -5.54
C ASP A 434 12.94 -7.44 -5.71
N ARG A 435 12.06 -8.31 -5.18
CA ARG A 435 10.61 -8.09 -5.28
C ARG A 435 10.16 -6.79 -4.60
N THR A 436 10.73 -6.47 -3.42
CA THR A 436 10.46 -5.20 -2.74
C THR A 436 11.00 -4.01 -3.54
N LEU A 437 12.23 -4.13 -4.05
CA LEU A 437 12.84 -3.10 -4.89
C LEU A 437 12.00 -2.84 -6.15
N ILE A 438 11.63 -3.87 -6.89
CA ILE A 438 10.78 -3.78 -8.09
C ILE A 438 9.45 -3.10 -7.75
N ARG A 439 8.77 -3.56 -6.71
CA ARG A 439 7.45 -3.04 -6.32
C ARG A 439 7.50 -1.54 -6.05
N ILE A 440 8.45 -1.08 -5.26
CA ILE A 440 8.57 0.34 -4.92
C ILE A 440 8.96 1.15 -6.16
N MET A 441 9.95 0.71 -6.92
CA MET A 441 10.40 1.42 -8.11
C MET A 441 9.27 1.57 -9.14
N VAL A 442 8.50 0.53 -9.40
CA VAL A 442 7.39 0.56 -10.36
C VAL A 442 6.23 1.42 -9.85
N THR A 443 5.82 1.27 -8.60
CA THR A 443 4.61 1.94 -8.09
C THR A 443 4.84 3.40 -7.69
N ARG A 444 6.10 3.82 -7.44
CA ARG A 444 6.42 5.19 -7.01
C ARG A 444 7.07 6.06 -8.09
N SER A 445 7.55 5.48 -9.20
CA SER A 445 8.21 6.22 -10.29
C SER A 445 7.33 7.32 -10.91
N GLU A 446 6.01 7.17 -10.88
CA GLU A 446 5.06 8.14 -11.41
C GLU A 446 4.38 9.01 -10.32
N VAL A 447 4.74 8.82 -9.05
CA VAL A 447 4.07 9.48 -7.91
C VAL A 447 5.00 10.47 -7.21
N ASP A 448 6.00 9.98 -6.48
CA ASP A 448 6.85 10.77 -5.58
C ASP A 448 8.32 10.32 -5.56
N MET A 449 8.80 9.67 -6.61
CA MET A 449 10.18 9.16 -6.66
C MET A 449 11.23 10.25 -6.44
N LEU A 450 11.00 11.49 -6.90
CA LEU A 450 11.91 12.61 -6.64
C LEU A 450 11.99 12.97 -5.16
N ASP A 451 10.89 12.86 -4.42
CA ASP A 451 10.88 13.07 -2.97
C ASP A 451 11.54 11.91 -2.24
N ILE A 452 11.31 10.66 -2.70
CA ILE A 452 11.97 9.47 -2.17
C ILE A 452 13.49 9.57 -2.30
N ARG A 453 13.99 10.02 -3.45
CA ARG A 453 15.44 10.25 -3.69
C ARG A 453 16.02 11.28 -2.70
N GLN A 454 15.31 12.38 -2.45
CA GLN A 454 15.73 13.41 -1.50
C GLN A 454 15.78 12.85 -0.07
N GLU A 455 14.74 12.12 0.35
CA GLU A 455 14.70 11.47 1.65
C GLU A 455 15.80 10.42 1.80
N TYR A 456 16.05 9.64 0.75
CA TYR A 456 17.10 8.62 0.74
C TYR A 456 18.48 9.24 0.94
N LEU A 457 18.82 10.26 0.17
CA LEU A 457 20.11 10.99 0.32
C LEU A 457 20.24 11.62 1.70
N ARG A 458 19.16 12.26 2.20
CA ARG A 458 19.15 12.90 3.52
C ARG A 458 19.40 11.90 4.65
N ASN A 459 18.78 10.73 4.59
CA ASN A 459 18.80 9.76 5.68
C ASN A 459 20.04 8.85 5.64
N TYR A 460 20.63 8.61 4.47
CA TYR A 460 21.71 7.62 4.30
C TYR A 460 23.01 8.20 3.74
N GLY A 461 23.04 9.48 3.37
CA GLY A 461 24.24 10.16 2.88
C GLY A 461 24.76 9.67 1.51
N LYS A 462 24.01 8.78 0.85
CA LYS A 462 24.31 8.21 -0.46
C LYS A 462 23.05 8.27 -1.33
N SER A 463 23.20 8.52 -2.62
CA SER A 463 22.04 8.62 -3.48
C SER A 463 21.37 7.26 -3.72
N LEU A 464 20.06 7.27 -3.94
CA LEU A 464 19.32 6.06 -4.32
C LEU A 464 19.85 5.48 -5.64
N TYR A 465 20.19 6.35 -6.59
CA TYR A 465 20.79 5.96 -7.88
C TYR A 465 22.08 5.17 -7.69
N THR A 466 22.98 5.68 -6.85
CA THR A 466 24.26 5.03 -6.56
C THR A 466 24.07 3.68 -5.86
N ASP A 467 23.13 3.58 -4.92
CA ASP A 467 22.87 2.31 -4.22
C ASP A 467 22.26 1.27 -5.16
N ILE A 468 21.26 1.63 -5.97
CA ILE A 468 20.73 0.72 -7.01
C ILE A 468 21.86 0.27 -7.96
N SER A 469 22.72 1.22 -8.40
CA SER A 469 23.82 0.91 -9.34
C SER A 469 24.84 -0.05 -8.75
N SER A 470 25.07 -0.01 -7.43
CA SER A 470 26.03 -0.89 -6.76
C SER A 470 25.45 -2.26 -6.40
N ASP A 471 24.12 -2.35 -6.20
CA ASP A 471 23.44 -3.54 -5.69
C ASP A 471 22.83 -4.41 -6.80
N THR A 472 22.70 -3.89 -8.00
CA THR A 472 22.08 -4.57 -9.15
C THR A 472 23.02 -4.58 -10.38
N SER A 473 22.70 -5.37 -11.39
CA SER A 473 23.52 -5.51 -12.59
C SER A 473 22.70 -5.73 -13.86
N GLY A 474 23.35 -5.63 -15.03
CA GLY A 474 22.76 -5.95 -16.33
C GLY A 474 21.60 -5.04 -16.72
N ASP A 475 20.68 -5.57 -17.50
CA ASP A 475 19.51 -4.84 -18.01
C ASP A 475 18.50 -4.54 -16.92
N TYR A 476 18.42 -5.37 -15.90
CA TYR A 476 17.67 -5.10 -14.67
C TYR A 476 18.12 -3.78 -14.03
N LYS A 477 19.42 -3.58 -13.82
CA LYS A 477 19.97 -2.32 -13.31
C LYS A 477 19.62 -1.14 -14.21
N LYS A 478 19.82 -1.26 -15.53
CA LYS A 478 19.56 -0.18 -16.47
C LYS A 478 18.12 0.32 -16.37
N LEU A 479 17.15 -0.60 -16.33
CA LEU A 479 15.74 -0.23 -16.25
C LEU A 479 15.37 0.36 -14.88
N LEU A 480 15.90 -0.17 -13.77
CA LEU A 480 15.72 0.42 -12.43
C LEU A 480 16.26 1.86 -12.37
N LEU A 481 17.45 2.08 -12.89
CA LEU A 481 18.05 3.42 -12.93
C LEU A 481 17.24 4.40 -13.80
N LYS A 482 16.60 3.91 -14.85
CA LYS A 482 15.65 4.69 -15.65
C LYS A 482 14.42 5.09 -14.84
N LEU A 483 13.83 4.16 -14.10
CA LEU A 483 12.73 4.44 -13.17
C LEU A 483 13.14 5.38 -12.03
N CYS A 484 14.41 5.32 -11.61
CA CYS A 484 14.97 6.24 -10.61
C CYS A 484 15.12 7.68 -11.14
N GLY A 485 15.09 7.92 -12.45
CA GLY A 485 15.21 9.22 -13.08
C GLY A 485 16.46 9.40 -13.94
N GLY A 486 17.22 8.33 -14.18
CA GLY A 486 18.31 8.28 -15.18
C GLY A 486 19.67 8.84 -14.74
N SER A 487 19.73 9.62 -13.66
CA SER A 487 20.98 10.19 -13.10
C SER A 487 20.76 10.67 -11.67
N ASP A 488 21.86 11.02 -10.99
CA ASP A 488 21.81 11.69 -9.68
C ASP A 488 21.49 13.18 -9.81
#